data_d4c3e643dd23aede472b4dd23cdf1b68
#
_entry.id   d4c3e643dd23aede472b4dd23cdf1b68
#
_cell.length_a   1.000
_cell.length_b   1.000
_cell.length_c   1.000
_cell.angle_alpha   90.00
_cell.angle_beta   90.00
_cell.angle_gamma   90.00
#
_symmetry.space_group_name_H-M   'P 1'
#
loop_
_entity.id
_entity.type
_entity.pdbx_description
1 polymer ?
#
loop_
_entity_poly.entity_id
_entity_poly.type
_entity_poly.pdbx_seq_one_letter_code
_entity_poly.pdbx_strand_id
1 'polypeptide(L)'
;LAKGKILAGVVDFTINQGDDYYFQLEIKSDNNKPIDITGCEFRCKAKVSAEDENVAFTAEPTIISGKDGKVLFHFKDEDTRLIDTDGDTYAKHKKYTYDVLMKNIQGDVTRLLNGTIFVSPGVSWDDN
;
A
#
# COMPACT_ATOMS: atom_id res chain seq x y z
N LEU A 1 16.59 23.51 -0.69
CA LEU A 1 17.29 22.60 -1.57
C LEU A 1 16.37 22.06 -2.64
N ALA A 2 16.70 22.34 -3.87
CA ALA A 2 15.91 21.87 -4.99
C ALA A 2 16.05 20.36 -5.14
N LYS A 3 14.97 19.64 -4.95
CA LYS A 3 14.89 18.21 -5.19
C LYS A 3 13.86 17.96 -6.27
N GLY A 4 13.98 16.83 -6.94
CA GLY A 4 12.99 16.44 -7.91
C GLY A 4 11.61 16.35 -7.27
N LYS A 5 10.61 16.73 -8.01
CA LYS A 5 9.22 16.65 -7.58
C LYS A 5 8.76 15.20 -7.60
N ILE A 6 8.11 14.77 -6.52
CA ILE A 6 7.50 13.44 -6.44
C ILE A 6 6.04 13.57 -6.89
N LEU A 7 5.67 12.81 -7.91
CA LEU A 7 4.30 12.77 -8.42
C LEU A 7 3.64 11.48 -7.97
N ALA A 8 2.42 11.59 -7.46
CA ALA A 8 1.65 10.43 -7.05
C ALA A 8 1.28 9.59 -8.27
N GLY A 9 1.54 8.28 -8.19
CA GLY A 9 1.08 7.33 -9.19
C GLY A 9 -0.30 6.78 -8.84
N VAL A 10 -0.98 6.25 -9.85
CA VAL A 10 -2.26 5.55 -9.66
C VAL A 10 -2.04 4.10 -10.07
N VAL A 11 -2.21 3.18 -9.12
CA VAL A 11 -2.04 1.75 -9.35
C VAL A 11 -3.16 0.99 -8.66
N ASP A 12 -3.83 0.13 -9.41
CA ASP A 12 -4.84 -0.77 -8.90
C ASP A 12 -4.27 -2.19 -8.88
N PHE A 13 -4.62 -2.97 -7.86
CA PHE A 13 -4.17 -4.34 -7.79
C PHE A 13 -5.19 -5.20 -7.05
N THR A 14 -5.00 -6.52 -7.14
CA THR A 14 -5.88 -7.51 -6.52
C THR A 14 -5.12 -8.25 -5.43
N ILE A 15 -5.75 -8.38 -4.26
CA ILE A 15 -5.27 -9.24 -3.19
C ILE A 15 -6.26 -10.38 -3.04
N ASN A 16 -5.75 -11.60 -2.95
CA ASN A 16 -6.58 -12.75 -2.59
C ASN A 16 -6.63 -12.85 -1.07
N GLN A 17 -7.84 -13.00 -0.54
CA GLN A 17 -8.05 -13.14 0.90
C GLN A 17 -7.23 -14.31 1.43
N GLY A 18 -6.42 -14.06 2.47
CA GLY A 18 -5.54 -15.07 3.06
C GLY A 18 -4.13 -15.13 2.48
N ASP A 19 -3.84 -14.34 1.44
CA ASP A 19 -2.48 -14.27 0.87
C ASP A 19 -1.63 -13.27 1.61
N ASP A 20 -0.33 -13.55 1.66
CA ASP A 20 0.67 -12.52 1.87
C ASP A 20 0.85 -11.77 0.57
N TYR A 21 0.75 -10.46 0.60
CA TYR A 21 0.92 -9.64 -0.58
C TYR A 21 2.00 -8.60 -0.35
N TYR A 22 2.97 -8.55 -1.26
CA TYR A 22 4.10 -7.62 -1.20
C TYR A 22 4.10 -6.73 -2.42
N PHE A 23 4.46 -5.46 -2.23
CA PHE A 23 4.85 -4.62 -3.36
C PHE A 23 5.99 -3.71 -2.94
N GLN A 24 6.86 -3.41 -3.89
CA GLN A 24 8.02 -2.57 -3.67
C GLN A 24 7.90 -1.28 -4.47
N LEU A 25 8.20 -0.16 -3.82
CA LEU A 25 8.29 1.13 -4.50
C LEU A 25 9.75 1.57 -4.57
N GLU A 26 10.10 2.15 -5.72
CA GLU A 26 11.33 2.92 -5.87
C GLU A 26 10.92 4.39 -5.98
N ILE A 27 11.36 5.20 -5.02
CA ILE A 27 11.00 6.61 -5.00
C ILE A 27 12.07 7.38 -5.76
N LYS A 28 11.65 8.01 -6.85
CA LYS A 28 12.55 8.74 -7.75
C LYS A 28 12.04 10.14 -7.97
N SER A 29 12.98 11.04 -8.27
CA SER A 29 12.65 12.40 -8.67
C SER A 29 12.13 12.42 -10.11
N ASP A 30 11.62 13.58 -10.54
CA ASP A 30 11.13 13.78 -11.90
C ASP A 30 12.22 13.65 -12.97
N ASN A 31 13.50 13.70 -12.61
CA ASN A 31 14.62 13.40 -13.49
C ASN A 31 15.14 11.97 -13.35
N ASN A 32 14.31 11.08 -12.80
CA ASN A 32 14.55 9.63 -12.71
C ASN A 32 15.74 9.24 -11.83
N LYS A 33 16.10 10.06 -10.87
CA LYS A 33 17.15 9.75 -9.90
C LYS A 33 16.56 9.28 -8.58
N PRO A 34 17.17 8.30 -7.92
CA PRO A 34 16.69 7.84 -6.62
C PRO A 34 16.67 8.98 -5.60
N ILE A 35 15.64 8.99 -4.77
CA ILE A 35 15.55 9.90 -3.62
C ILE A 35 15.95 9.11 -2.38
N ASP A 36 16.87 9.69 -1.59
CA ASP A 36 17.26 9.09 -0.31
C ASP A 36 16.09 9.19 0.66
N ILE A 37 15.60 8.05 1.11
CA ILE A 37 14.47 7.94 2.03
C ILE A 37 14.88 7.51 3.43
N THR A 38 16.18 7.58 3.74
CA THR A 38 16.69 7.22 5.07
C THR A 38 15.99 8.08 6.13
N GLY A 39 15.42 7.42 7.13
CA GLY A 39 14.71 8.11 8.22
C GLY A 39 13.29 8.54 7.90
N CYS A 40 12.80 8.30 6.68
CA CYS A 40 11.41 8.60 6.32
C CYS A 40 10.46 7.57 6.93
N GLU A 41 9.23 8.02 7.21
CA GLU A 41 8.14 7.14 7.62
C GLU A 41 7.20 6.92 6.46
N PHE A 42 6.63 5.72 6.39
CA PHE A 42 5.68 5.35 5.35
C PHE A 42 4.40 4.83 5.98
N ARG A 43 3.28 5.10 5.32
CA ARG A 43 1.99 4.55 5.71
C ARG A 43 1.22 4.13 4.47
N CYS A 44 0.64 2.94 4.54
CA CYS A 44 -0.23 2.44 3.50
C CYS A 44 -1.47 1.87 4.17
N LYS A 45 -2.59 2.54 3.97
CA LYS A 45 -3.87 2.16 4.58
C LYS A 45 -4.94 2.06 3.52
N ALA A 46 -5.83 1.11 3.69
CA ALA A 46 -6.97 0.91 2.82
C ALA A 46 -8.27 1.10 3.60
N LYS A 47 -9.23 1.74 2.96
CA LYS A 47 -10.57 2.01 3.49
C LYS A 47 -11.60 1.62 2.46
N VAL A 48 -12.84 1.40 2.88
CA VAL A 48 -13.95 1.16 1.95
C VAL A 48 -14.12 2.36 1.03
N SER A 49 -13.99 3.57 1.57
CA SER A 49 -13.96 4.81 0.78
C SER A 49 -13.04 5.81 1.47
N ALA A 50 -12.59 6.83 0.74
CA ALA A 50 -11.70 7.85 1.28
C ALA A 50 -12.30 8.62 2.46
N GLU A 51 -13.63 8.73 2.51
CA GLU A 51 -14.34 9.44 3.56
C GLU A 51 -14.61 8.60 4.80
N ASP A 52 -14.40 7.29 4.73
CA ASP A 52 -14.62 6.39 5.86
C ASP A 52 -13.61 6.69 6.96
N GLU A 53 -14.10 6.78 8.20
CA GLU A 53 -13.23 7.00 9.36
C GLU A 53 -12.45 5.75 9.74
N ASN A 54 -12.96 4.58 9.37
CA ASN A 54 -12.39 3.30 9.78
C ASN A 54 -11.40 2.78 8.74
N VAL A 55 -10.21 2.43 9.19
CA VAL A 55 -9.21 1.75 8.37
C VAL A 55 -9.59 0.28 8.29
N ALA A 56 -9.71 -0.24 7.06
CA ALA A 56 -10.05 -1.64 6.85
C ALA A 56 -8.85 -2.55 7.05
N PHE A 57 -7.70 -2.18 6.46
CA PHE A 57 -6.45 -2.93 6.65
C PHE A 57 -5.26 -2.05 6.27
N THR A 58 -4.07 -2.45 6.71
CA THR A 58 -2.83 -1.71 6.50
C THR A 58 -1.73 -2.61 5.98
N ALA A 59 -0.78 -2.03 5.25
CA ALA A 59 0.46 -2.71 4.89
C ALA A 59 1.59 -2.23 5.80
N GLU A 60 2.48 -3.13 6.14
CA GLU A 60 3.67 -2.83 6.93
C GLU A 60 4.81 -2.41 6.01
N PRO A 61 5.41 -1.21 6.20
CA PRO A 61 6.51 -0.76 5.37
C PRO A 61 7.86 -1.22 5.94
N THR A 62 8.78 -1.55 5.04
CA THR A 62 10.18 -1.83 5.40
C THR A 62 11.09 -1.16 4.38
N ILE A 63 11.99 -0.30 4.83
CA ILE A 63 12.96 0.33 3.94
C ILE A 63 14.00 -0.73 3.56
N ILE A 64 14.09 -1.03 2.27
CA ILE A 64 15.07 -2.00 1.74
C ILE A 64 16.42 -1.32 1.52
N SER A 65 16.39 -0.13 0.92
CA SER A 65 17.59 0.67 0.72
C SER A 65 17.22 2.16 0.81
N GLY A 66 17.68 2.82 1.86
CA GLY A 66 17.41 4.24 2.04
C GLY A 66 17.97 5.08 0.91
N LYS A 67 19.24 4.86 0.57
CA LYS A 67 19.94 5.64 -0.47
C LYS A 67 19.31 5.48 -1.85
N ASP A 68 18.81 4.29 -2.16
CA ASP A 68 18.25 3.98 -3.47
C ASP A 68 16.75 4.22 -3.53
N GLY A 69 16.15 4.70 -2.46
CA GLY A 69 14.74 5.02 -2.42
C GLY A 69 13.82 3.81 -2.50
N LYS A 70 14.24 2.66 -1.97
CA LYS A 70 13.48 1.42 -2.06
C LYS A 70 12.78 1.09 -0.75
N VAL A 71 11.48 0.90 -0.81
CA VAL A 71 10.64 0.51 0.33
C VAL A 71 9.71 -0.62 -0.08
N LEU A 72 9.60 -1.63 0.78
CA LEU A 72 8.73 -2.79 0.58
C LEU A 72 7.51 -2.65 1.49
N PHE A 73 6.34 -2.94 0.94
CA PHE A 73 5.08 -2.97 1.69
C PHE A 73 4.56 -4.40 1.74
N HIS A 74 4.13 -4.83 2.91
CA HIS A 74 3.63 -6.17 3.14
C HIS A 74 2.24 -6.13 3.76
N PHE A 75 1.24 -6.65 3.03
CA PHE A 75 -0.07 -6.98 3.59
C PHE A 75 0.02 -8.41 4.11
N LYS A 76 -0.03 -8.58 5.42
CA LYS A 76 0.17 -9.89 6.06
C LYS A 76 -1.04 -10.80 5.88
N ASP A 77 -0.80 -12.09 5.70
CA ASP A 77 -1.86 -13.09 5.54
C ASP A 77 -2.85 -13.09 6.70
N GLU A 78 -2.36 -12.91 7.92
CA GLU A 78 -3.22 -12.84 9.11
C GLU A 78 -4.20 -11.67 9.07
N ASP A 79 -3.85 -10.60 8.36
CA ASP A 79 -4.72 -9.44 8.17
C ASP A 79 -5.61 -9.62 6.93
N THR A 80 -5.05 -10.13 5.83
CA THR A 80 -5.81 -10.26 4.57
C THR A 80 -6.94 -11.27 4.69
N ARG A 81 -6.77 -12.32 5.49
CA ARG A 81 -7.85 -13.31 5.70
C ARG A 81 -9.05 -12.74 6.43
N LEU A 82 -8.87 -11.63 7.15
CA LEU A 82 -9.94 -10.97 7.90
C LEU A 82 -10.64 -9.87 7.10
N ILE A 83 -10.18 -9.57 5.89
CA ILE A 83 -10.80 -8.54 5.05
C ILE A 83 -12.18 -9.02 4.63
N ASP A 84 -13.18 -8.14 4.81
CA ASP A 84 -14.54 -8.41 4.37
C ASP A 84 -14.60 -8.30 2.84
N THR A 85 -15.02 -9.36 2.18
CA THR A 85 -15.14 -9.37 0.73
C THR A 85 -16.58 -9.27 0.25
N ASP A 86 -17.54 -9.50 1.12
CA ASP A 86 -18.98 -9.58 0.79
C ASP A 86 -19.26 -10.57 -0.35
N GLY A 87 -18.28 -11.38 -0.73
CA GLY A 87 -18.35 -12.24 -1.88
C GLY A 87 -18.42 -13.72 -1.50
N ASP A 88 -19.22 -14.45 -2.24
CA ASP A 88 -19.34 -15.90 -2.07
C ASP A 88 -18.65 -16.67 -3.21
N THR A 89 -18.12 -15.95 -4.21
CA THR A 89 -17.37 -16.54 -5.32
C THR A 89 -16.17 -15.66 -5.68
N TYR A 90 -15.19 -16.23 -6.36
CA TYR A 90 -14.00 -15.50 -6.81
C TYR A 90 -14.31 -14.38 -7.78
N ALA A 91 -15.46 -14.40 -8.44
CA ALA A 91 -15.85 -13.36 -9.38
C ALA A 91 -16.31 -12.08 -8.69
N LYS A 92 -16.61 -12.15 -7.41
CA LYS A 92 -17.08 -11.00 -6.63
C LYS A 92 -15.95 -10.43 -5.79
N HIS A 93 -15.32 -9.40 -6.29
CA HIS A 93 -14.28 -8.68 -5.57
C HIS A 93 -14.88 -7.51 -4.82
N LYS A 94 -14.46 -7.30 -3.59
CA LYS A 94 -14.78 -6.06 -2.89
C LYS A 94 -13.68 -5.04 -3.16
N LYS A 95 -14.08 -3.79 -3.39
CA LYS A 95 -13.17 -2.69 -3.69
C LYS A 95 -12.84 -1.91 -2.43
N TYR A 96 -11.57 -1.59 -2.28
CA TYR A 96 -11.09 -0.70 -1.23
C TYR A 96 -10.25 0.40 -1.85
N THR A 97 -10.32 1.59 -1.27
CA THR A 97 -9.48 2.72 -1.67
C THR A 97 -8.25 2.75 -0.76
N TYR A 98 -7.08 2.96 -1.35
CA TYR A 98 -5.85 3.03 -0.59
C TYR A 98 -4.97 4.18 -1.05
N ASP A 99 -4.05 4.61 -0.20
CA ASP A 99 -2.95 5.46 -0.58
C ASP A 99 -1.67 5.06 0.15
N VAL A 100 -0.55 5.54 -0.37
CA VAL A 100 0.75 5.40 0.27
C VAL A 100 1.29 6.81 0.51
N LEU A 101 1.57 7.11 1.76
CA LEU A 101 2.11 8.40 2.18
C LEU A 101 3.54 8.22 2.69
N MET A 102 4.37 9.20 2.40
CA MET A 102 5.72 9.29 2.94
C MET A 102 5.83 10.58 3.75
N LYS A 103 6.38 10.46 4.95
CA LYS A 103 6.73 11.60 5.79
C LYS A 103 8.24 11.68 5.86
N ASN A 104 8.82 12.77 5.39
CA ASN A 104 10.27 12.92 5.39
C ASN A 104 10.79 13.36 6.77
N ILE A 105 12.11 13.46 6.90
CA ILE A 105 12.73 13.81 8.18
C ILE A 105 12.41 15.23 8.63
N GLN A 106 12.00 16.11 7.72
CA GLN A 106 11.54 17.46 8.06
C GLN A 106 10.06 17.49 8.49
N GLY A 107 9.36 16.39 8.37
CA GLY A 107 7.95 16.30 8.72
C GLY A 107 6.98 16.57 7.58
N ASP A 108 7.48 16.78 6.36
CA ASP A 108 6.61 17.00 5.20
C ASP A 108 6.03 15.66 4.71
N VAL A 109 4.73 15.68 4.39
CA VAL A 109 4.01 14.50 3.94
C VAL A 109 3.73 14.59 2.45
N THR A 110 4.03 13.52 1.74
CA THR A 110 3.81 13.43 0.29
C THR A 110 3.07 12.13 -0.02
N ARG A 111 2.03 12.24 -0.85
CA ARG A 111 1.37 11.04 -1.39
C ARG A 111 2.21 10.48 -2.52
N LEU A 112 2.57 9.20 -2.41
CA LEU A 112 3.39 8.52 -3.42
C LEU A 112 2.54 7.73 -4.40
N LEU A 113 1.43 7.18 -3.91
CA LEU A 113 0.63 6.23 -4.68
C LEU A 113 -0.80 6.26 -4.16
N ASN A 114 -1.74 6.00 -5.04
CA ASN A 114 -3.14 5.77 -4.66
C ASN A 114 -3.82 4.90 -5.69
N GLY A 115 -4.97 4.37 -5.33
CA GLY A 115 -5.73 3.53 -6.25
C GLY A 115 -6.75 2.68 -5.54
N THR A 116 -7.12 1.59 -6.21
CA THR A 116 -8.10 0.64 -5.73
C THR A 116 -7.46 -0.71 -5.51
N ILE A 117 -7.78 -1.32 -4.37
CA ILE A 117 -7.44 -2.71 -4.09
C ILE A 117 -8.71 -3.54 -4.23
N PHE A 118 -8.66 -4.54 -5.11
CA PHE A 118 -9.73 -5.51 -5.27
C PHE A 118 -9.40 -6.72 -4.40
N VAL A 119 -10.30 -7.11 -3.51
CA VAL A 119 -10.06 -8.26 -2.64
C VAL A 119 -10.96 -9.40 -3.07
N SER A 120 -10.33 -10.51 -3.48
CA SER A 120 -11.01 -11.72 -3.91
C SER A 120 -11.19 -12.67 -2.72
N PRO A 121 -12.39 -13.28 -2.56
CA PRO A 121 -12.61 -14.21 -1.46
C PRO A 121 -11.69 -15.43 -1.51
N GLY A 122 -11.17 -15.85 -0.35
CA GLY A 122 -10.41 -17.08 -0.20
C GLY A 122 -11.29 -18.20 0.34
N VAL A 123 -10.89 -19.43 0.05
CA VAL A 123 -11.67 -20.61 0.42
C VAL A 123 -10.88 -21.59 1.28
N SER A 124 -9.65 -21.88 0.88
CA SER A 124 -8.94 -23.04 1.45
C SER A 124 -8.22 -22.76 2.75
N TRP A 125 -7.81 -21.52 2.99
CA TRP A 125 -7.08 -21.19 4.20
C TRP A 125 -8.01 -20.62 5.27
N ASP A 126 -8.80 -21.51 5.84
CA ASP A 126 -9.78 -21.19 6.89
C ASP A 126 -9.49 -22.09 8.08
N ASP A 127 -9.40 -21.51 9.27
CA ASP A 127 -9.10 -22.23 10.51
C ASP A 127 -10.28 -23.05 11.06
N ASN A 128 -11.42 -22.98 10.42
CA ASN A 128 -12.61 -23.74 10.81
C ASN A 128 -12.59 -25.18 10.32
#